data_06f500b8dc44265e0a1764e87e1d154c
#
_entry.id   06f500b8dc44265e0a1764e87e1d154c
#
_cell.length_a   1.000
_cell.length_b   1.000
_cell.length_c   1.000
_cell.angle_alpha   90.00
_cell.angle_beta   90.00
_cell.angle_gamma   90.00
#
_symmetry.space_group_name_H-M   'P 1'
#
loop_
_entity.id
_entity.type
_entity.pdbx_description
1 polymer ?
#
loop_
_entity_poly.entity_id
_entity_poly.type
_entity_poly.pdbx_seq_one_letter_code
_entity_poly.pdbx_strand_id
1 'polypeptide(L)'
;KYGSWTTVAASYNAGMGRISTELEKQLADRSFDLWLNEETSRYVFRILAMKEIFSSPAKYGYKLKAKQLYQPIRYSEIKVDTTINNLAVFAQSKGVSYAQLKEANPWLRSRFLPDKSRKVYYIKIPMKDDLYYTKRKFTTYKKEWVIDKK
;
A
#
# COMPACT_ATOMS: atom_id res chain seq x y z
N LYS A 1 -11.34 -7.75 -16.15
CA LYS A 1 -12.80 -7.89 -16.23
C LYS A 1 -13.45 -6.61 -16.77
N TYR A 2 -13.12 -5.44 -16.20
CA TYR A 2 -13.83 -4.18 -16.52
C TYR A 2 -13.11 -3.30 -17.55
N GLY A 3 -11.86 -3.56 -17.90
CA GLY A 3 -11.07 -2.72 -18.82
C GLY A 3 -10.80 -1.28 -18.36
N SER A 4 -11.34 -0.88 -17.20
CA SER A 4 -11.26 0.48 -16.64
C SER A 4 -10.95 0.45 -15.15
N TRP A 5 -9.91 1.19 -14.74
CA TRP A 5 -9.54 1.33 -13.33
C TRP A 5 -10.62 2.05 -12.50
N THR A 6 -11.37 2.97 -13.09
CA THR A 6 -12.47 3.65 -12.39
C THR A 6 -13.60 2.70 -12.06
N THR A 7 -13.94 1.79 -12.98
CA THR A 7 -14.93 0.73 -12.73
C THR A 7 -14.40 -0.31 -11.72
N VAL A 8 -13.10 -0.63 -11.74
CA VAL A 8 -12.48 -1.46 -10.70
C VAL A 8 -12.59 -0.80 -9.33
N ALA A 9 -12.30 0.50 -9.22
CA ALA A 9 -12.43 1.24 -7.96
C ALA A 9 -13.88 1.30 -7.46
N ALA A 10 -14.84 1.56 -8.34
CA ALA A 10 -16.25 1.50 -8.00
C ALA A 10 -16.68 0.10 -7.51
N SER A 11 -16.17 -0.96 -8.16
CA SER A 11 -16.44 -2.35 -7.76
C SER A 11 -15.79 -2.74 -6.43
N TYR A 12 -14.68 -2.13 -6.07
CA TYR A 12 -14.07 -2.30 -4.74
C TYR A 12 -14.98 -1.73 -3.64
N ASN A 13 -15.57 -0.56 -3.87
CA ASN A 13 -16.48 0.08 -2.92
C ASN A 13 -17.84 -0.62 -2.81
N ALA A 14 -18.48 -0.90 -3.95
CA ALA A 14 -19.87 -1.39 -4.00
C ALA A 14 -20.00 -2.92 -4.14
N GLY A 15 -18.89 -3.63 -4.35
CA GLY A 15 -18.86 -5.05 -4.66
C GLY A 15 -18.91 -5.35 -6.16
N MET A 16 -18.11 -6.33 -6.60
CA MET A 16 -18.00 -6.70 -8.02
C MET A 16 -19.32 -7.20 -8.61
N GLY A 17 -20.09 -7.97 -7.85
CA GLY A 17 -21.40 -8.48 -8.31
C GLY A 17 -22.35 -7.32 -8.63
N ARG A 18 -22.48 -6.39 -7.69
CA ARG A 18 -23.37 -5.22 -7.85
C ARG A 18 -22.98 -4.40 -9.08
N ILE A 19 -21.72 -4.02 -9.21
CA ILE A 19 -21.28 -3.20 -10.35
C ILE A 19 -21.48 -3.95 -11.68
N SER A 20 -21.20 -5.25 -11.75
CA SER A 20 -21.44 -6.04 -12.96
C SER A 20 -22.93 -6.05 -13.34
N THR A 21 -23.79 -6.28 -12.36
CA THR A 21 -25.26 -6.27 -12.58
C THR A 21 -25.77 -4.89 -13.03
N GLU A 22 -25.24 -3.80 -12.45
CA GLU A 22 -25.67 -2.45 -12.84
C GLU A 22 -25.15 -2.07 -14.24
N LEU A 23 -23.94 -2.49 -14.63
CA LEU A 23 -23.46 -2.31 -16.01
C LEU A 23 -24.40 -2.98 -17.03
N GLU A 24 -24.81 -4.23 -16.74
CA GLU A 24 -25.73 -4.97 -17.61
C GLU A 24 -27.13 -4.33 -17.66
N LYS A 25 -27.71 -4.01 -16.49
CA LYS A 25 -29.07 -3.44 -16.41
C LYS A 25 -29.19 -2.06 -17.02
N GLN A 26 -28.15 -1.24 -16.88
CA GLN A 26 -28.13 0.14 -17.35
C GLN A 26 -27.51 0.26 -18.76
N LEU A 27 -27.11 -0.87 -19.39
CA LEU A 27 -26.47 -0.91 -20.71
C LEU A 27 -25.26 0.02 -20.80
N ALA A 28 -24.42 0.02 -19.77
CA ALA A 28 -23.26 0.89 -19.65
C ALA A 28 -21.96 0.08 -19.64
N ASP A 29 -20.89 0.66 -20.20
CA ASP A 29 -19.56 0.04 -20.26
C ASP A 29 -18.66 0.46 -19.11
N ARG A 30 -18.94 1.59 -18.47
CA ARG A 30 -18.08 2.20 -17.44
C ARG A 30 -18.90 2.68 -16.25
N SER A 31 -18.26 2.70 -15.09
CA SER A 31 -18.88 3.15 -13.84
C SER A 31 -19.35 4.62 -13.86
N PHE A 32 -18.75 5.47 -14.68
CA PHE A 32 -19.18 6.87 -14.80
C PHE A 32 -20.50 7.05 -15.55
N ASP A 33 -20.91 6.06 -16.31
CA ASP A 33 -22.16 6.06 -17.05
C ASP A 33 -23.31 5.39 -16.25
N LEU A 34 -23.03 4.96 -15.00
CA LEU A 34 -23.98 4.30 -14.11
C LEU A 34 -24.66 5.29 -13.17
N TRP A 35 -25.95 5.13 -13.01
CA TRP A 35 -26.71 5.70 -11.90
C TRP A 35 -26.52 4.83 -10.65
N LEU A 36 -25.69 5.30 -9.74
CA LEU A 36 -25.35 4.61 -8.49
C LEU A 36 -25.79 5.43 -7.28
N ASN A 37 -25.78 4.81 -6.09
CA ASN A 37 -25.95 5.55 -4.84
C ASN A 37 -24.83 6.59 -4.66
N GLU A 38 -25.11 7.63 -3.87
CA GLU A 38 -24.22 8.78 -3.69
C GLU A 38 -22.81 8.38 -3.22
N GLU A 39 -22.72 7.42 -2.31
CA GLU A 39 -21.44 6.94 -1.78
C GLU A 39 -20.54 6.39 -2.89
N THR A 40 -21.06 5.47 -3.71
CA THR A 40 -20.30 4.82 -4.78
C THR A 40 -20.00 5.78 -5.93
N SER A 41 -20.96 6.65 -6.30
CA SER A 41 -20.77 7.67 -7.33
C SER A 41 -19.64 8.63 -6.96
N ARG A 42 -19.53 9.03 -5.69
CA ARG A 42 -18.49 9.93 -5.21
C ARG A 42 -17.16 9.25 -4.92
N TYR A 43 -17.14 7.93 -4.79
CA TYR A 43 -15.95 7.20 -4.32
C TYR A 43 -14.73 7.42 -5.23
N VAL A 44 -14.92 7.28 -6.54
CA VAL A 44 -13.83 7.45 -7.52
C VAL A 44 -13.35 8.90 -7.54
N PHE A 45 -14.26 9.87 -7.48
CA PHE A 45 -13.90 11.30 -7.44
C PHE A 45 -13.15 11.67 -6.15
N ARG A 46 -13.50 11.06 -5.01
CA ARG A 46 -12.75 11.23 -3.74
C ARG A 46 -11.30 10.71 -3.87
N ILE A 47 -11.12 9.55 -4.51
CA ILE A 47 -9.76 9.01 -4.77
C ILE A 47 -8.97 9.99 -5.65
N LEU A 48 -9.55 10.50 -6.72
CA LEU A 48 -8.89 11.43 -7.62
C LEU A 48 -8.56 12.77 -6.92
N ALA A 49 -9.47 13.29 -6.12
CA ALA A 49 -9.24 14.50 -5.33
C ALA A 49 -8.09 14.31 -4.32
N MET A 50 -8.06 13.18 -3.60
CA MET A 50 -6.97 12.86 -2.69
C MET A 50 -5.64 12.69 -3.42
N LYS A 51 -5.64 12.02 -4.57
CA LYS A 51 -4.44 11.89 -5.42
C LYS A 51 -3.89 13.26 -5.81
N GLU A 52 -4.75 14.18 -6.24
CA GLU A 52 -4.35 15.54 -6.64
C GLU A 52 -3.77 16.31 -5.45
N ILE A 53 -4.43 16.26 -4.28
CA ILE A 53 -3.94 16.90 -3.04
C ILE A 53 -2.57 16.35 -2.65
N PHE A 54 -2.39 15.03 -2.65
CA PHE A 54 -1.10 14.42 -2.30
C PHE A 54 0.00 14.68 -3.34
N SER A 55 -0.38 14.88 -4.60
CA SER A 55 0.59 15.20 -5.65
C SER A 55 1.09 16.64 -5.55
N SER A 56 0.25 17.57 -5.09
CA SER A 56 0.55 19.00 -5.03
C SER A 56 -0.03 19.66 -3.78
N PRO A 57 0.40 19.26 -2.56
CA PRO A 57 -0.23 19.69 -1.32
C PRO A 57 -0.21 21.22 -1.13
N ALA A 58 0.85 21.90 -1.53
CA ALA A 58 0.99 23.36 -1.40
C ALA A 58 -0.08 24.12 -2.20
N LYS A 59 -0.48 23.62 -3.37
CA LYS A 59 -1.55 24.18 -4.22
C LYS A 59 -2.90 24.26 -3.48
N TYR A 60 -3.11 23.33 -2.54
CA TYR A 60 -4.33 23.20 -1.74
C TYR A 60 -4.18 23.77 -0.32
N GLY A 61 -3.17 24.61 -0.08
CA GLY A 61 -2.97 25.30 1.20
C GLY A 61 -2.26 24.49 2.28
N TYR A 62 -1.82 23.25 1.99
CA TYR A 62 -1.08 22.43 2.95
C TYR A 62 0.39 22.87 3.03
N LYS A 63 0.79 23.42 4.15
CA LYS A 63 2.17 23.85 4.46
C LYS A 63 2.87 22.77 5.28
N LEU A 64 3.41 21.77 4.61
CA LEU A 64 4.07 20.64 5.27
C LEU A 64 5.51 20.99 5.65
N LYS A 65 5.96 20.52 6.82
CA LYS A 65 7.37 20.54 7.21
C LYS A 65 7.96 19.13 7.03
N ALA A 66 9.26 19.05 6.68
CA ALA A 66 9.96 17.79 6.47
C ALA A 66 9.79 16.80 7.62
N LYS A 67 9.83 17.29 8.86
CA LYS A 67 9.63 16.50 10.08
C LYS A 67 8.22 15.88 10.24
N GLN A 68 7.23 16.39 9.50
CA GLN A 68 5.85 15.87 9.55
C GLN A 68 5.62 14.73 8.56
N LEU A 69 6.56 14.48 7.65
CA LEU A 69 6.43 13.43 6.63
C LEU A 69 6.97 12.11 7.15
N TYR A 70 6.26 11.03 6.84
CA TYR A 70 6.74 9.68 7.11
C TYR A 70 7.95 9.36 6.24
N GLN A 71 8.93 8.72 6.86
CA GLN A 71 10.12 8.24 6.18
C GLN A 71 9.97 6.73 5.90
N PRO A 72 10.45 6.23 4.75
CA PRO A 72 10.43 4.80 4.48
C PRO A 72 11.36 4.04 5.45
N ILE A 73 11.00 2.80 5.69
CA ILE A 73 11.79 1.88 6.48
C ILE A 73 12.81 1.21 5.54
N ARG A 74 14.09 1.26 5.89
CA ARG A 74 15.12 0.48 5.19
C ARG A 74 15.04 -0.97 5.61
N TYR A 75 15.46 -1.85 4.73
CA TYR A 75 15.45 -3.29 4.94
C TYR A 75 16.82 -3.87 4.66
N SER A 76 17.21 -4.89 5.41
CA SER A 76 18.19 -5.89 4.99
C SER A 76 17.47 -7.05 4.33
N GLU A 77 18.09 -7.72 3.36
CA GLU A 77 17.54 -8.91 2.73
C GLU A 77 18.28 -10.15 3.19
N ILE A 78 17.54 -11.18 3.56
CA ILE A 78 18.07 -12.49 3.92
C ILE A 78 17.67 -13.47 2.83
N LYS A 79 18.68 -14.13 2.24
CA LYS A 79 18.46 -15.25 1.33
C LYS A 79 18.01 -16.47 2.14
N VAL A 80 16.90 -17.07 1.71
CA VAL A 80 16.32 -18.26 2.30
C VAL A 80 16.05 -19.27 1.18
N ASP A 81 16.66 -20.44 1.29
CA ASP A 81 16.53 -21.58 0.37
C ASP A 81 16.07 -22.86 1.10
N THR A 82 15.56 -22.70 2.31
CA THR A 82 15.08 -23.79 3.17
C THR A 82 13.70 -23.48 3.73
N THR A 83 13.03 -24.51 4.23
CA THR A 83 11.74 -24.36 4.90
C THR A 83 11.87 -23.56 6.20
N ILE A 84 10.99 -22.58 6.40
CA ILE A 84 10.79 -21.92 7.69
C ILE A 84 9.47 -22.42 8.28
N ASN A 85 9.55 -23.30 9.27
CA ASN A 85 8.37 -23.92 9.88
C ASN A 85 7.51 -22.93 10.67
N ASN A 86 8.13 -21.87 11.23
CA ASN A 86 7.42 -20.86 12.02
C ASN A 86 8.00 -19.47 11.76
N LEU A 87 7.24 -18.63 11.05
CA LEU A 87 7.66 -17.27 10.74
C LEU A 87 7.69 -16.34 11.96
N ALA A 88 6.96 -16.64 13.05
CA ALA A 88 7.04 -15.84 14.27
C ALA A 88 8.37 -16.08 15.01
N VAL A 89 8.80 -17.34 15.12
CA VAL A 89 10.12 -17.70 15.68
C VAL A 89 11.23 -17.12 14.82
N PHE A 90 11.10 -17.22 13.51
CA PHE A 90 12.06 -16.62 12.57
C PHE A 90 12.15 -15.10 12.74
N ALA A 91 11.02 -14.37 12.82
CA ALA A 91 11.00 -12.93 13.03
C ALA A 91 11.72 -12.57 14.34
N GLN A 92 11.39 -13.26 15.42
CA GLN A 92 12.00 -13.06 16.73
C GLN A 92 13.53 -13.28 16.69
N SER A 93 14.01 -14.32 15.99
CA SER A 93 15.44 -14.59 15.82
C SER A 93 16.16 -13.46 15.05
N LYS A 94 15.45 -12.68 14.25
CA LYS A 94 15.95 -11.52 13.52
C LYS A 94 15.73 -10.20 14.28
N GLY A 95 15.17 -10.27 15.49
CA GLY A 95 14.94 -9.13 16.36
C GLY A 95 13.82 -8.20 15.91
N VAL A 96 12.86 -8.72 15.14
CA VAL A 96 11.64 -8.02 14.71
C VAL A 96 10.41 -8.78 15.15
N SER A 97 9.25 -8.09 15.23
CA SER A 97 7.99 -8.77 15.51
C SER A 97 7.48 -9.52 14.27
N TYR A 98 6.59 -10.49 14.48
CA TYR A 98 5.90 -11.18 13.39
C TYR A 98 5.12 -10.21 12.48
N ALA A 99 4.46 -9.20 13.07
CA ALA A 99 3.74 -8.18 12.31
C ALA A 99 4.70 -7.38 11.41
N GLN A 100 5.83 -6.90 11.95
CA GLN A 100 6.84 -6.17 11.20
C GLN A 100 7.43 -7.00 10.04
N LEU A 101 7.67 -8.30 10.27
CA LEU A 101 8.09 -9.22 9.22
C LEU A 101 7.04 -9.32 8.11
N LYS A 102 5.77 -9.47 8.47
CA LYS A 102 4.66 -9.59 7.50
C LYS A 102 4.42 -8.30 6.73
N GLU A 103 4.49 -7.15 7.37
CA GLU A 103 4.39 -5.84 6.71
C GLU A 103 5.52 -5.61 5.70
N ALA A 104 6.75 -6.01 6.04
CA ALA A 104 7.90 -5.92 5.13
C ALA A 104 7.81 -6.93 3.96
N ASN A 105 7.05 -8.01 4.13
CA ASN A 105 6.93 -9.12 3.17
C ASN A 105 5.47 -9.55 2.97
N PRO A 106 4.63 -8.73 2.30
CA PRO A 106 3.19 -9.03 2.14
C PRO A 106 2.92 -10.34 1.36
N TRP A 107 3.89 -10.82 0.60
CA TRP A 107 3.81 -12.08 -0.14
C TRP A 107 3.86 -13.31 0.78
N LEU A 108 4.37 -13.21 2.00
CA LEU A 108 4.36 -14.28 3.02
C LEU A 108 2.94 -14.46 3.57
N ARG A 109 2.07 -15.16 2.87
CA ARG A 109 0.65 -15.31 3.27
C ARG A 109 0.46 -16.25 4.47
N SER A 110 1.17 -17.37 4.52
CA SER A 110 1.07 -18.38 5.59
C SER A 110 1.84 -17.99 6.84
N ARG A 111 1.75 -18.81 7.88
CA ARG A 111 2.57 -18.72 9.11
C ARG A 111 3.92 -19.44 8.99
N PHE A 112 4.16 -20.07 7.86
CA PHE A 112 5.37 -20.82 7.52
C PHE A 112 5.73 -20.57 6.04
N LEU A 113 6.97 -20.84 5.67
CA LEU A 113 7.45 -20.79 4.27
C LEU A 113 7.93 -22.18 3.89
N PRO A 114 7.19 -22.95 3.06
CA PRO A 114 7.62 -24.26 2.62
C PRO A 114 8.63 -24.13 1.48
N ASP A 115 9.67 -24.95 1.52
CA ASP A 115 10.57 -25.16 0.38
C ASP A 115 10.07 -26.34 -0.47
N LYS A 116 8.97 -26.12 -1.21
CA LYS A 116 8.41 -27.16 -2.09
C LYS A 116 9.12 -27.29 -3.45
N SER A 117 9.95 -26.35 -3.84
CA SER A 117 10.47 -26.24 -5.21
C SER A 117 11.93 -25.81 -5.29
N ARG A 118 12.68 -25.90 -4.18
CA ARG A 118 14.08 -25.43 -4.08
C ARG A 118 14.26 -23.99 -4.58
N LYS A 119 13.23 -23.15 -4.36
CA LYS A 119 13.27 -21.73 -4.74
C LYS A 119 14.04 -20.94 -3.71
N VAL A 120 14.84 -20.03 -4.21
CA VAL A 120 15.48 -19.03 -3.38
C VAL A 120 14.51 -17.88 -3.14
N TYR A 121 14.30 -17.51 -1.88
CA TYR A 121 13.51 -16.39 -1.47
C TYR A 121 14.40 -15.32 -0.82
N TYR A 122 14.05 -14.06 -1.01
CA TYR A 122 14.68 -12.94 -0.31
C TYR A 122 13.66 -12.33 0.64
N ILE A 123 13.93 -12.46 1.93
CA ILE A 123 13.07 -11.96 3.00
C ILE A 123 13.61 -10.63 3.49
N LYS A 124 12.80 -9.60 3.44
CA LYS A 124 13.12 -8.26 3.94
C LYS A 124 12.95 -8.20 5.45
N ILE A 125 14.00 -7.79 6.14
CA ILE A 125 13.98 -7.53 7.58
C ILE A 125 14.11 -6.03 7.81
N PRO A 126 13.14 -5.37 8.44
CA PRO A 126 13.19 -3.94 8.68
C PRO A 126 14.32 -3.60 9.67
N MET A 127 15.05 -2.53 9.40
CA MET A 127 16.10 -2.06 10.28
C MET A 127 15.51 -1.45 11.55
N LYS A 128 15.98 -1.87 12.71
CA LYS A 128 15.45 -1.43 14.02
C LYS A 128 15.44 0.08 14.19
N ASP A 129 16.47 0.77 13.72
CA ASP A 129 16.55 2.24 13.84
C ASP A 129 15.49 2.97 13.03
N ASP A 130 14.97 2.35 11.97
CA ASP A 130 13.96 2.94 11.11
C ASP A 130 12.52 2.62 11.58
N LEU A 131 12.37 1.71 12.52
CA LEU A 131 11.07 1.43 13.16
C LEU A 131 10.62 2.57 14.09
N TYR A 132 11.55 3.43 14.51
CA TYR A 132 11.28 4.58 15.37
C TYR A 132 11.45 5.88 14.60
N TYR A 133 10.38 6.66 14.48
CA TYR A 133 10.32 7.89 13.68
C TYR A 133 11.43 8.90 14.01
N THR A 134 11.85 9.00 15.26
CA THR A 134 12.82 10.00 15.75
C THR A 134 14.26 9.80 15.27
N LYS A 135 14.60 8.65 14.72
CA LYS A 135 15.99 8.29 14.34
C LYS A 135 16.28 8.36 12.84
N ARG A 136 15.28 8.66 12.02
CA ARG A 136 15.42 8.64 10.55
C ARG A 136 16.11 9.89 10.02
N LYS A 137 17.12 9.73 9.15
CA LYS A 137 17.99 10.80 8.65
C LYS A 137 17.97 11.00 7.13
N PHE A 138 17.10 10.35 6.38
CA PHE A 138 17.11 10.45 4.93
C PHE A 138 15.82 11.07 4.38
N THR A 139 15.95 11.74 3.22
CA THR A 139 14.86 12.45 2.56
C THR A 139 14.35 11.64 1.39
N THR A 140 13.05 11.35 1.36
CA THR A 140 12.40 10.53 0.33
C THR A 140 11.16 11.17 -0.29
N TYR A 141 10.99 12.46 -0.04
CA TYR A 141 9.88 13.25 -0.56
C TYR A 141 10.40 14.29 -1.55
N LYS A 142 9.52 14.77 -2.41
CA LYS A 142 9.86 15.87 -3.33
C LYS A 142 10.06 17.16 -2.54
N LYS A 143 11.13 17.89 -2.85
CA LYS A 143 11.47 19.15 -2.14
C LYS A 143 10.36 20.20 -2.22
N GLU A 144 9.56 20.18 -3.26
CA GLU A 144 8.42 21.10 -3.45
C GLU A 144 7.24 20.85 -2.50
N TRP A 145 7.19 19.68 -1.83
CA TRP A 145 6.12 19.35 -0.88
C TRP A 145 6.29 20.00 0.48
N VAL A 146 7.49 20.47 0.79
CA VAL A 146 7.80 21.05 2.11
C VAL A 146 8.19 22.51 2.01
N ILE A 147 7.89 23.25 3.07
CA ILE A 147 8.21 24.68 3.18
C ILE A 147 9.58 24.96 3.81
N ASP A 148 10.09 24.03 4.62
CA ASP A 148 11.41 24.09 5.23
C ASP A 148 12.44 23.42 4.29
N LYS A 149 12.87 24.20 3.31
CA LYS A 149 13.98 23.76 2.44
C LYS A 149 15.28 23.75 3.24
N LYS A 150 15.86 22.56 3.42
CA LYS A 150 17.28 22.43 3.80
C LYS A 150 18.12 22.38 2.55
#